data_97ab2db50e8e4e1e9492c64beaaa8a3a
#
_entry.id   97ab2db50e8e4e1e9492c64beaaa8a3a
#
_cell.length_a   1.000
_cell.length_b   1.000
_cell.length_c   1.000
_cell.angle_alpha   90.00
_cell.angle_beta   90.00
_cell.angle_gamma   90.00
#
_symmetry.space_group_name_H-M   'P 1'
#
loop_
_entity.id
_entity.type
_entity.pdbx_description
1 polymer ?
#
loop_
_entity_poly.entity_id
_entity_poly.type
_entity_poly.pdbx_seq_one_letter_code
_entity_poly.pdbx_strand_id
1 'polypeptide(L)'
;MVSVDDVRAFVAQLPRSYEVLVRDRVKFRVGQIVYVAFSRDETLMGFALPKEEREALVDSEPEKFLMPTGGDLRFKWVIVRLAAIDVEEMRELVFDAWRMVVPKKLAAAYDERFFAGEL
;
A
#
# COMPACT_ATOMS: atom_id res chain seq x y z
N MET A 1 0.00 -10.71 -12.92
CA MET A 1 0.81 -9.91 -12.00
C MET A 1 0.25 -8.49 -11.90
N VAL A 2 0.11 -7.99 -10.69
CA VAL A 2 -0.35 -6.62 -10.48
C VAL A 2 0.72 -5.64 -10.95
N SER A 3 0.30 -4.61 -11.68
CA SER A 3 1.19 -3.56 -12.20
C SER A 3 1.03 -2.26 -11.43
N VAL A 4 1.99 -1.35 -11.61
CA VAL A 4 1.88 0.01 -11.10
C VAL A 4 0.63 0.71 -11.65
N ASP A 5 0.28 0.45 -12.92
CA ASP A 5 -0.92 1.02 -13.52
C ASP A 5 -2.20 0.54 -12.84
N ASP A 6 -2.25 -0.72 -12.41
CA ASP A 6 -3.39 -1.24 -11.65
C ASP A 6 -3.56 -0.49 -10.34
N VAL A 7 -2.44 -0.26 -9.64
CA VAL A 7 -2.44 0.50 -8.38
C VAL A 7 -2.82 1.96 -8.62
N ARG A 8 -2.28 2.55 -9.67
CA ARG A 8 -2.58 3.95 -10.04
C ARG A 8 -4.07 4.15 -10.30
N ALA A 9 -4.70 3.21 -10.99
CA ALA A 9 -6.13 3.27 -11.27
C ALA A 9 -6.97 3.21 -9.99
N PHE A 10 -6.60 2.36 -9.05
CA PHE A 10 -7.30 2.26 -7.77
C PHE A 10 -7.09 3.52 -6.92
N VAL A 11 -5.85 3.99 -6.80
CA VAL A 11 -5.47 5.16 -6.00
C VAL A 11 -6.16 6.43 -6.50
N ALA A 12 -6.47 6.51 -7.79
CA ALA A 12 -7.20 7.65 -8.36
C ALA A 12 -8.57 7.86 -7.71
N GLN A 13 -9.14 6.84 -7.08
CA GLN A 13 -10.42 6.92 -6.38
C GLN A 13 -10.28 7.31 -4.90
N LEU A 14 -9.05 7.40 -4.39
CA LEU A 14 -8.80 7.67 -2.97
C LEU A 14 -8.47 9.16 -2.77
N PRO A 15 -9.32 9.90 -2.03
CA PRO A 15 -9.09 11.34 -1.83
C PRO A 15 -7.77 11.64 -1.16
N ARG A 16 -7.23 12.83 -1.46
CA ARG A 16 -5.98 13.36 -0.91
C ARG A 16 -4.73 12.60 -1.32
N SER A 17 -4.86 11.55 -2.11
CA SER A 17 -3.73 10.77 -2.59
C SER A 17 -3.17 11.38 -3.86
N TYR A 18 -1.85 11.41 -3.98
CA TYR A 18 -1.19 11.88 -5.20
C TYR A 18 0.10 11.11 -5.44
N GLU A 19 0.50 11.06 -6.70
CA GLU A 19 1.68 10.35 -7.14
C GLU A 19 2.88 11.27 -7.20
N VAL A 20 4.05 10.75 -6.79
CA VAL A 20 5.35 11.42 -6.96
C VAL A 20 6.35 10.43 -7.50
N LEU A 21 7.37 10.95 -8.19
CA LEU A 21 8.50 10.16 -8.66
C LEU A 21 9.74 10.61 -7.88
N VAL A 22 10.34 9.68 -7.12
CA VAL A 22 11.53 9.97 -6.30
C VAL A 22 12.60 8.97 -6.65
N ARG A 23 13.70 9.44 -7.23
CA ARG A 23 14.84 8.60 -7.65
C ARG A 23 14.39 7.41 -8.52
N ASP A 24 13.54 7.70 -9.51
CA ASP A 24 12.97 6.73 -10.44
C ASP A 24 12.04 5.71 -9.80
N ARG A 25 11.53 5.99 -8.58
CA ARG A 25 10.53 5.15 -7.92
C ARG A 25 9.21 5.88 -7.82
N VAL A 26 8.16 5.20 -8.23
CA VAL A 26 6.79 5.71 -8.06
C VAL A 26 6.37 5.55 -6.60
N LYS A 27 5.84 6.62 -6.04
CA LYS A 27 5.32 6.64 -4.67
C LYS A 27 3.97 7.34 -4.64
N PHE A 28 3.11 6.93 -3.71
CA PHE A 28 1.85 7.61 -3.45
C PHE A 28 1.86 8.20 -2.04
N ARG A 29 1.43 9.44 -1.95
CA ARG A 29 1.44 10.22 -0.71
C ARG A 29 0.06 10.75 -0.38
N VAL A 30 -0.16 10.95 0.94
CA VAL A 30 -1.19 11.84 1.47
C VAL A 30 -0.45 12.89 2.30
N GLY A 31 -0.56 14.17 1.92
CA GLY A 31 0.28 15.20 2.53
C GLY A 31 1.76 14.89 2.29
N GLN A 32 2.54 14.79 3.36
CA GLN A 32 3.96 14.46 3.29
C GLN A 32 4.23 12.97 3.56
N ILE A 33 3.19 12.17 3.75
CA ILE A 33 3.34 10.78 4.17
C ILE A 33 3.23 9.86 2.97
N VAL A 34 4.28 9.09 2.69
CA VAL A 34 4.26 8.01 1.70
C VAL A 34 3.55 6.82 2.31
N TYR A 35 2.51 6.31 1.65
CA TYR A 35 1.80 5.13 2.12
C TYR A 35 1.91 3.94 1.16
N VAL A 36 2.37 4.16 -0.08
CA VAL A 36 2.71 3.12 -1.05
C VAL A 36 3.95 3.56 -1.82
N ALA A 37 4.89 2.64 -2.03
CA ALA A 37 6.10 2.91 -2.82
C ALA A 37 6.52 1.66 -3.56
N PHE A 38 7.03 1.82 -4.78
CA PHE A 38 7.47 0.70 -5.62
C PHE A 38 8.99 0.63 -5.69
N SER A 39 9.51 -0.58 -5.89
CA SER A 39 10.91 -0.76 -6.29
C SER A 39 11.11 -0.21 -7.70
N ARG A 40 12.37 0.04 -8.08
CA ARG A 40 12.68 0.59 -9.41
C ARG A 40 12.25 -0.33 -10.54
N ASP A 41 12.38 -1.64 -10.34
CA ASP A 41 11.95 -2.63 -11.32
C ASP A 41 10.44 -2.92 -11.26
N GLU A 42 9.75 -2.29 -10.33
CA GLU A 42 8.29 -2.39 -10.17
C GLU A 42 7.79 -3.81 -9.89
N THR A 43 8.64 -4.64 -9.27
CA THR A 43 8.26 -6.00 -8.86
C THR A 43 7.80 -6.06 -7.41
N LEU A 44 8.19 -5.07 -6.59
CA LEU A 44 7.86 -4.99 -5.17
C LEU A 44 7.08 -3.72 -4.86
N MET A 45 6.12 -3.86 -3.96
CA MET A 45 5.36 -2.72 -3.45
C MET A 45 5.49 -2.68 -1.93
N GLY A 46 6.03 -1.58 -1.41
CA GLY A 46 5.97 -1.29 0.01
C GLY A 46 4.70 -0.52 0.32
N PHE A 47 4.13 -0.76 1.49
CA PHE A 47 2.89 -0.10 1.90
C PHE A 47 2.81 0.02 3.42
N ALA A 48 2.02 0.99 3.87
CA ALA A 48 1.85 1.24 5.29
C ALA A 48 1.09 0.09 5.96
N LEU A 49 1.61 -0.38 7.09
CA LEU A 49 0.99 -1.43 7.89
C LEU A 49 1.43 -1.23 9.35
N PRO A 50 0.55 -1.44 10.35
CA PRO A 50 0.96 -1.36 11.76
C PRO A 50 2.11 -2.33 12.05
N LYS A 51 3.12 -1.85 12.76
CA LYS A 51 4.32 -2.67 13.05
C LYS A 51 4.00 -3.97 13.76
N GLU A 52 3.03 -3.93 14.65
CA GLU A 52 2.63 -5.09 15.44
C GLU A 52 1.99 -6.19 14.61
N GLU A 53 1.59 -5.90 13.36
CA GLU A 53 0.94 -6.89 12.48
C GLU A 53 1.90 -7.49 11.46
N ARG A 54 3.04 -6.83 11.19
CA ARG A 54 3.86 -7.23 10.04
C ARG A 54 4.61 -8.54 10.22
N GLU A 55 5.09 -8.83 11.44
CA GLU A 55 5.82 -10.08 11.68
C GLU A 55 4.92 -11.29 11.44
N ALA A 56 3.70 -11.25 11.98
CA ALA A 56 2.73 -12.31 11.77
C ALA A 56 2.35 -12.46 10.29
N LEU A 57 2.20 -11.34 9.59
CA LEU A 57 1.88 -11.36 8.18
C LEU A 57 2.99 -11.99 7.35
N VAL A 58 4.24 -11.59 7.57
CA VAL A 58 5.39 -12.14 6.85
C VAL A 58 5.57 -13.62 7.18
N ASP A 59 5.42 -14.00 8.45
CA ASP A 59 5.55 -15.40 8.89
C ASP A 59 4.47 -16.30 8.31
N SER A 60 3.25 -15.77 8.13
CA SER A 60 2.14 -16.55 7.58
C SER A 60 2.24 -16.77 6.08
N GLU A 61 2.80 -15.80 5.35
CA GLU A 61 2.90 -15.85 3.88
C GLU A 61 4.26 -15.33 3.42
N PRO A 62 5.36 -16.03 3.75
CA PRO A 62 6.71 -15.53 3.45
C PRO A 62 7.05 -15.44 1.95
N GLU A 63 6.32 -16.16 1.10
CA GLU A 63 6.47 -16.05 -0.35
C GLU A 63 5.78 -14.80 -0.94
N LYS A 64 4.90 -14.16 -0.18
CA LYS A 64 4.23 -12.92 -0.60
C LYS A 64 4.83 -11.69 0.03
N PHE A 65 5.06 -11.71 1.35
CA PHE A 65 5.42 -10.54 2.14
C PHE A 65 6.85 -10.61 2.63
N LEU A 66 7.50 -9.46 2.66
CA LEU A 66 8.89 -9.31 3.07
C LEU A 66 9.00 -8.22 4.13
N MET A 67 9.88 -8.44 5.10
CA MET A 67 10.23 -7.38 6.04
C MET A 67 10.99 -6.28 5.31
N PRO A 68 10.77 -5.01 5.67
CA PRO A 68 11.61 -3.94 5.15
C PRO A 68 13.03 -4.10 5.65
N THR A 69 13.98 -3.50 4.95
CA THR A 69 15.40 -3.61 5.25
C THR A 69 15.99 -2.28 5.72
N GLY A 70 17.10 -2.37 6.46
CA GLY A 70 17.84 -1.19 6.90
C GLY A 70 17.00 -0.25 7.75
N GLY A 71 17.11 1.05 7.50
CA GLY A 71 16.40 2.08 8.24
C GLY A 71 14.88 2.03 8.10
N ASP A 72 14.36 1.35 7.08
CA ASP A 72 12.91 1.26 6.85
C ASP A 72 12.21 0.40 7.91
N LEU A 73 12.94 -0.43 8.64
CA LEU A 73 12.38 -1.22 9.74
C LEU A 73 11.72 -0.36 10.83
N ARG A 74 12.15 0.88 10.99
CA ARG A 74 11.60 1.80 12.00
C ARG A 74 10.22 2.34 11.64
N PHE A 75 9.83 2.26 10.36
CA PHE A 75 8.56 2.76 9.88
C PHE A 75 7.47 1.68 9.96
N LYS A 76 6.21 2.11 9.93
CA LYS A 76 5.04 1.22 9.83
C LYS A 76 4.91 0.77 8.38
N TRP A 77 5.69 -0.24 7.99
CA TRP A 77 5.94 -0.57 6.58
C TRP A 77 6.17 -2.05 6.40
N VAL A 78 5.65 -2.61 5.31
CA VAL A 78 5.90 -3.99 4.88
C VAL A 78 5.98 -4.00 3.35
N ILE A 79 6.56 -5.05 2.78
CA ILE A 79 6.74 -5.17 1.34
C ILE A 79 6.00 -6.40 0.84
N VAL A 80 5.39 -6.29 -0.35
CA VAL A 80 4.72 -7.41 -1.02
C VAL A 80 5.29 -7.61 -2.43
N ARG A 81 5.38 -8.88 -2.85
CA ARG A 81 5.74 -9.22 -4.21
C ARG A 81 4.51 -9.08 -5.09
N LEU A 82 4.56 -8.20 -6.08
CA LEU A 82 3.40 -7.94 -6.94
C LEU A 82 3.00 -9.14 -7.77
N ALA A 83 3.94 -10.04 -8.07
CA ALA A 83 3.64 -11.28 -8.79
C ALA A 83 2.87 -12.31 -7.96
N ALA A 84 2.83 -12.13 -6.63
CA ALA A 84 2.21 -13.08 -5.70
C ALA A 84 0.78 -12.71 -5.31
N ILE A 85 0.27 -11.57 -5.76
CA ILE A 85 -1.06 -11.07 -5.41
C ILE A 85 -1.87 -10.77 -6.67
N ASP A 86 -3.19 -10.77 -6.52
CA ASP A 86 -4.10 -10.32 -7.58
C ASP A 86 -4.58 -8.89 -7.30
N VAL A 87 -5.39 -8.36 -8.22
CA VAL A 87 -5.89 -6.98 -8.12
C VAL A 87 -6.78 -6.79 -6.89
N GLU A 88 -7.59 -7.79 -6.54
CA GLU A 88 -8.46 -7.68 -5.35
C GLU A 88 -7.65 -7.59 -4.07
N GLU A 89 -6.63 -8.44 -3.92
CA GLU A 89 -5.76 -8.39 -2.75
C GLU A 89 -4.99 -7.05 -2.71
N MET A 90 -4.49 -6.60 -3.84
CA MET A 90 -3.83 -5.29 -3.94
C MET A 90 -4.74 -4.18 -3.44
N ARG A 91 -6.02 -4.17 -3.86
CA ARG A 91 -6.96 -3.14 -3.45
C ARG A 91 -7.16 -3.12 -1.93
N GLU A 92 -7.26 -4.29 -1.31
CA GLU A 92 -7.37 -4.40 0.15
C GLU A 92 -6.14 -3.83 0.86
N LEU A 93 -4.95 -4.21 0.41
CA LEU A 93 -3.69 -3.75 1.01
C LEU A 93 -3.51 -2.24 0.86
N VAL A 94 -3.76 -1.71 -0.30
CA VAL A 94 -3.61 -0.27 -0.58
C VAL A 94 -4.68 0.54 0.16
N PHE A 95 -5.91 0.05 0.21
CA PHE A 95 -6.98 0.73 0.93
C PHE A 95 -6.67 0.82 2.43
N ASP A 96 -6.22 -0.28 3.03
CA ASP A 96 -5.85 -0.30 4.45
C ASP A 96 -4.66 0.64 4.73
N ALA A 97 -3.69 0.70 3.82
CA ALA A 97 -2.57 1.62 3.95
C ALA A 97 -3.03 3.07 3.87
N TRP A 98 -3.91 3.40 2.94
CA TRP A 98 -4.47 4.73 2.79
C TRP A 98 -5.25 5.17 4.05
N ARG A 99 -6.03 4.26 4.64
CA ARG A 99 -6.78 4.53 5.86
C ARG A 99 -5.89 4.98 7.03
N MET A 100 -4.64 4.53 7.06
CA MET A 100 -3.70 4.89 8.12
C MET A 100 -3.20 6.34 8.03
N VAL A 101 -3.31 6.96 6.87
CA VAL A 101 -2.68 8.27 6.61
C VAL A 101 -3.68 9.39 6.36
N VAL A 102 -4.97 9.09 6.39
CA VAL A 102 -6.03 10.09 6.27
C VAL A 102 -6.76 10.26 7.61
N PRO A 103 -7.51 11.37 7.81
CA PRO A 103 -8.32 11.50 9.02
C PRO A 103 -9.32 10.37 9.16
N LYS A 104 -9.57 9.94 10.39
CA LYS A 104 -10.48 8.82 10.68
C LYS A 104 -11.88 9.01 10.10
N LYS A 105 -12.36 10.23 10.07
CA LYS A 105 -13.68 10.54 9.53
C LYS A 105 -13.76 10.25 8.03
N LEU A 106 -12.70 10.59 7.30
CA LEU A 106 -12.61 10.31 5.88
C LEU A 106 -12.47 8.81 5.62
N ALA A 107 -11.63 8.13 6.40
CA ALA A 107 -11.49 6.67 6.30
C ALA A 107 -12.83 5.98 6.52
N ALA A 108 -13.57 6.36 7.57
CA ALA A 108 -14.87 5.76 7.86
C ALA A 108 -15.88 5.97 6.74
N ALA A 109 -15.90 7.15 6.12
CA ALA A 109 -16.81 7.42 5.00
C ALA A 109 -16.52 6.53 3.79
N TYR A 110 -15.27 6.15 3.57
CA TYR A 110 -14.87 5.30 2.44
C TYR A 110 -14.94 3.82 2.75
N ASP A 111 -14.92 3.42 4.03
CA ASP A 111 -15.06 2.02 4.42
C ASP A 111 -16.33 1.40 3.84
N GLU A 112 -17.47 2.06 3.99
CA GLU A 112 -18.74 1.57 3.48
C GLU A 112 -18.70 1.39 1.96
N ARG A 113 -18.12 2.34 1.24
CA ARG A 113 -18.01 2.28 -0.21
C ARG A 113 -17.09 1.15 -0.66
N PHE A 114 -15.99 0.94 0.04
CA PHE A 114 -15.06 -0.13 -0.29
C PHE A 114 -15.69 -1.50 -0.09
N PHE A 115 -16.30 -1.72 1.06
CA PHE A 115 -16.95 -3.01 1.37
C PHE A 115 -18.20 -3.27 0.53
N ALA A 116 -18.83 -2.22 0.01
CA ALA A 116 -19.94 -2.35 -0.94
C ALA A 116 -19.49 -2.60 -2.38
N GLY A 117 -18.17 -2.63 -2.64
CA GLY A 117 -17.64 -2.85 -3.98
C GLY A 117 -17.75 -1.64 -4.90
N GLU A 118 -17.85 -0.42 -4.34
CA GLU A 118 -17.99 0.82 -5.12
C GLU A 118 -16.66 1.47 -5.51
N LEU A 119 -15.55 0.95 -5.04
CA LEU A 119 -14.22 1.50 -5.36
C LEU A 119 -13.41 0.56 -6.26
#